data_c6f501eeb763a748d44841d661d171e1
#
_entry.id   c6f501eeb763a748d44841d661d171e1
#
_cell.length_a   1.000
_cell.length_b   1.000
_cell.length_c   1.000
_cell.angle_alpha   90.00
_cell.angle_beta   90.00
_cell.angle_gamma   90.00
#
_symmetry.space_group_name_H-M   'P 1'
#
loop_
_entity.id
_entity.type
_entity.pdbx_description
1 polymer ?
#
loop_
_entity_poly.entity_id
_entity_poly.type
_entity_poly.pdbx_seq_one_letter_code
_entity_poly.pdbx_strand_id
1 'polypeptide(L)' 'MAQTIVKDPNILGGEPVFRGTRVPFKVLIEYLEGGDTLDQFLEQYPSVNRELAIAAIEEAKVSLVSKLR' A
#
# COMPACT_ATOMS: atom_id res chain seq x y z
N MET A 1 -6.75 -4.85 15.75
CA MET A 1 -7.16 -4.45 14.39
C MET A 1 -6.19 -5.00 13.37
N ALA A 2 -6.71 -5.44 12.25
CA ALA A 2 -5.85 -5.96 11.19
C ALA A 2 -5.09 -4.80 10.54
N GLN A 3 -3.79 -4.98 10.34
CA GLN A 3 -2.97 -4.00 9.64
C GLN A 3 -3.16 -4.16 8.13
N THR A 4 -3.19 -3.05 7.41
CA THR A 4 -3.24 -3.10 5.94
C THR A 4 -1.86 -3.31 5.34
N ILE A 5 -0.84 -2.78 6.00
CA ILE A 5 0.55 -2.88 5.56
C ILE A 5 1.33 -3.60 6.65
N VAL A 6 2.12 -4.57 6.24
CA VAL A 6 2.92 -5.36 7.17
C VAL A 6 4.38 -5.38 6.74
N LYS A 7 5.27 -5.58 7.70
CA LYS A 7 6.69 -5.78 7.46
C LYS A 7 7.04 -7.16 8.00
N ASP A 8 7.55 -8.01 7.13
CA ASP A 8 7.97 -9.35 7.49
C ASP A 8 9.39 -9.54 6.95
N PRO A 9 10.38 -9.83 7.81
CA PRO A 9 11.77 -9.99 7.32
C PRO A 9 11.91 -11.08 6.28
N ASN A 10 10.96 -12.01 6.20
CA ASN A 10 10.96 -13.08 5.21
C ASN A 10 10.32 -12.68 3.89
N ILE A 11 9.78 -11.48 3.79
CA ILE A 11 9.15 -10.97 2.57
C ILE A 11 9.92 -9.72 2.14
N LEU A 12 10.62 -9.83 1.02
CA LEU A 12 11.37 -8.72 0.41
C LEU A 12 12.26 -7.99 1.40
N GLY A 13 12.87 -8.74 2.34
CA GLY A 13 13.79 -8.15 3.30
C GLY A 13 13.16 -7.19 4.29
N GLY A 14 11.86 -7.30 4.54
CA GLY A 14 11.16 -6.44 5.48
C GLY A 14 10.53 -5.20 4.84
N GLU A 15 10.47 -5.15 3.50
CA GLU A 15 9.80 -4.06 2.81
C GLU A 15 8.33 -4.02 3.21
N PRO A 16 7.76 -2.84 3.50
CA PRO A 16 6.32 -2.73 3.78
C PRO A 16 5.49 -3.19 2.59
N VAL A 17 4.67 -4.21 2.80
CA VAL A 17 3.84 -4.79 1.74
C VAL A 17 2.38 -4.81 2.17
N PHE A 18 1.48 -4.91 1.19
CA PHE A 18 0.06 -5.11 1.48
C PHE A 18 -0.13 -6.46 2.16
N ARG A 19 -0.89 -6.47 3.25
CA ARG A 19 -1.15 -7.69 4.01
C ARG A 19 -1.60 -8.84 3.12
N GLY A 20 -0.99 -9.99 3.30
CA GLY A 20 -1.32 -11.19 2.53
C GLY A 20 -0.74 -11.22 1.13
N THR A 21 0.10 -10.26 0.78
CA THR A 21 0.71 -10.17 -0.55
C THR A 21 2.21 -9.95 -0.43
N ARG A 22 2.90 -9.95 -1.57
CA ARG A 22 4.30 -9.54 -1.67
C ARG A 22 4.43 -8.19 -2.39
N VAL A 23 3.31 -7.45 -2.53
CA VAL A 23 3.29 -6.18 -3.26
C VAL A 23 3.67 -5.05 -2.32
N PRO A 24 4.79 -4.35 -2.56
CA PRO A 24 5.18 -3.23 -1.70
C PRO A 24 4.19 -2.06 -1.80
N PHE A 25 3.90 -1.44 -0.68
CA PHE A 25 3.02 -0.28 -0.67
C PHE A 25 3.58 0.85 -1.55
N LYS A 26 4.90 1.03 -1.55
CA LYS A 26 5.52 2.10 -2.33
C LYS A 26 5.22 2.00 -3.82
N VAL A 27 4.95 0.79 -4.33
CA VAL A 27 4.62 0.62 -5.76
C VAL A 27 3.31 1.32 -6.10
N LEU A 28 2.32 1.24 -5.20
CA LEU A 28 1.07 1.98 -5.41
C LEU A 28 1.34 3.48 -5.49
N ILE A 29 2.14 4.00 -4.58
CA ILE A 29 2.45 5.42 -4.57
C ILE A 29 3.20 5.81 -5.85
N GLU A 30 4.14 4.98 -6.30
CA GLU A 30 4.88 5.24 -7.54
C GLU A 30 3.96 5.28 -8.76
N TYR A 31 2.94 4.41 -8.81
CA TYR A 31 1.95 4.45 -9.89
C TYR A 31 1.21 5.79 -9.89
N LEU A 32 0.75 6.22 -8.72
CA LEU A 32 0.01 7.49 -8.61
C LEU A 32 0.91 8.67 -8.95
N GLU A 33 2.16 8.66 -8.52
CA GLU A 33 3.12 9.72 -8.84
C GLU A 33 3.40 9.79 -10.33
N GLY A 34 3.38 8.65 -11.01
CA GLY A 34 3.58 8.58 -12.44
C GLY A 34 2.36 8.93 -13.28
N GLY A 35 1.24 9.24 -12.64
CA GLY A 35 0.01 9.61 -13.33
C GLY A 35 -0.93 8.45 -13.60
N ASP A 36 -0.61 7.26 -13.13
CA ASP A 36 -1.50 6.11 -13.27
C ASP A 36 -2.63 6.17 -12.24
N THR A 37 -3.72 5.47 -12.55
CA THR A 37 -4.86 5.43 -11.64
C THR A 37 -4.76 4.25 -10.69
N LEU A 38 -5.54 4.30 -9.62
CA LEU A 38 -5.67 3.17 -8.71
C LEU A 38 -6.16 1.93 -9.46
N ASP A 39 -7.09 2.08 -10.39
CA ASP A 39 -7.60 0.96 -11.19
C ASP A 39 -6.48 0.31 -11.99
N GLN A 40 -5.59 1.10 -12.58
CA GLN A 40 -4.45 0.57 -13.32
C GLN A 40 -3.50 -0.21 -12.43
N PHE A 41 -3.26 0.29 -11.23
CA PHE A 41 -2.45 -0.43 -10.25
C PHE A 41 -3.09 -1.78 -9.89
N LEU A 42 -4.39 -1.78 -9.58
CA LEU A 42 -5.10 -3.00 -9.17
C LEU A 42 -5.14 -4.03 -10.30
N GLU A 43 -5.19 -3.56 -11.54
CA GLU A 43 -5.16 -4.44 -12.70
C GLU A 43 -3.83 -5.19 -12.81
N GLN A 44 -2.73 -4.50 -12.52
CA GLN A 44 -1.39 -5.10 -12.56
C GLN A 44 -1.09 -5.97 -11.34
N TYR A 45 -1.72 -5.69 -10.22
CA TYR A 45 -1.48 -6.42 -8.97
C TYR A 45 -2.80 -6.95 -8.40
N PRO A 46 -3.35 -8.01 -9.03
CA PRO A 46 -4.67 -8.51 -8.64
C PRO A 46 -4.72 -9.14 -7.24
N SER A 47 -3.57 -9.41 -6.63
CA SER A 47 -3.54 -9.90 -5.25
C SER A 47 -3.90 -8.81 -4.23
N VAL A 48 -3.90 -7.55 -4.65
CA VAL A 48 -4.32 -6.42 -3.81
C VAL A 48 -5.74 -6.07 -4.18
N ASN A 49 -6.68 -6.13 -3.22
CA ASN A 49 -8.04 -5.70 -3.51
C ASN A 49 -8.19 -4.19 -3.28
N ARG A 50 -9.24 -3.63 -3.88
CA ARG A 50 -9.47 -2.18 -3.83
C ARG A 50 -9.63 -1.67 -2.39
N GLU A 51 -10.36 -2.41 -1.57
CA GLU A 51 -10.62 -2.00 -0.20
C GLU A 51 -9.35 -1.92 0.62
N LEU A 52 -8.46 -2.90 0.44
CA LEU A 52 -7.18 -2.91 1.12
C LEU A 52 -6.30 -1.74 0.67
N ALA A 53 -6.28 -1.47 -0.65
CA ALA A 53 -5.50 -0.37 -1.18
C ALA A 53 -5.99 0.98 -0.64
N ILE A 54 -7.30 1.19 -0.63
CA ILE A 54 -7.89 2.43 -0.12
C ILE A 54 -7.62 2.58 1.37
N ALA A 55 -7.76 1.49 2.14
CA ALA A 55 -7.49 1.53 3.57
C ALA A 55 -6.03 1.90 3.85
N ALA A 56 -5.09 1.37 3.05
CA ALA A 56 -3.68 1.69 3.20
C ALA A 56 -3.39 3.16 2.91
N ILE A 57 -4.00 3.70 1.87
CA ILE A 57 -3.87 5.12 1.54
C ILE A 57 -4.42 5.98 2.67
N GLU A 58 -5.57 5.60 3.22
CA GLU A 58 -6.18 6.32 4.33
C GLU A 58 -5.28 6.32 5.56
N GLU A 59 -4.67 5.18 5.87
CA GLU A 59 -3.73 5.08 6.98
C GLU A 59 -2.51 5.97 6.76
N ALA A 60 -1.99 6.02 5.54
CA ALA A 60 -0.86 6.86 5.20
C ALA A 60 -1.22 8.34 5.36
N LYS A 61 -2.42 8.71 4.94
CA LYS A 61 -2.91 10.08 5.09
C LYS A 61 -2.98 10.48 6.56
N VAL A 62 -3.60 9.65 7.38
CA VAL A 62 -3.73 9.92 8.82
C VAL A 62 -2.37 10.04 9.48
N SER A 63 -1.46 9.14 9.16
CA SER A 63 -0.11 9.14 9.72
C SER A 63 0.64 10.44 9.37
N LEU A 64 0.58 10.84 8.10
CA LEU A 64 1.27 12.05 7.64
C LEU A 64 0.68 13.30 8.29
N VAL A 65 -0.64 13.41 8.29
CA VAL A 65 -1.32 14.58 8.87
C VAL A 65 -1.01 14.68 10.37
N SER A 66 -0.99 13.55 11.07
CA SER A 66 -0.66 13.53 12.50
C SER A 66 0.75 14.04 12.78
N LYS A 67 1.70 13.77 11.89
CA LYS A 67 3.08 14.24 12.05
C LYS A 67 3.22 15.74 11.85
N LEU A 68 2.29 16.35 11.14
CA LEU A 68 2.35 17.77 10.82
C LEU A 68 1.66 18.65 11.86
N ARG A 69 1.06 18.04 12.88
CA ARG A 69 0.37 18.77 13.94
C ARG A 69 1.29 19.10 15.09
#